data_09d45ed75586c6133b1d7dd65c85e59e
#
_entry.id   09d45ed75586c6133b1d7dd65c85e59e
#
_cell.length_a   1.000
_cell.length_b   1.000
_cell.length_c   1.000
_cell.angle_alpha   90.00
_cell.angle_beta   90.00
_cell.angle_gamma   90.00
#
_symmetry.space_group_name_H-M   'P 1'
#
loop_
_entity.id
_entity.type
_entity.pdbx_description
1 polymer ?
#
loop_
_entity_poly.entity_id
_entity_poly.type
_entity_poly.pdbx_seq_one_letter_code
_entity_poly.pdbx_strand_id
1 'polypeptide(L)'
;VKVKDIYEPIEFVSYEYPYHAENVGVDYELIVYLKNNESNKDIDVQIPFLKYNKNWLMLLTQDDCVHSAFCNTWAAINGKPLYTNYFYDIGHLIVGDLPPGAYTLNKTLGSTDGTGKEVRFAFTTTLAPELEWMDESTELYHGNKADYYRFSKKSGLIWDNVKAMLNYGVGISFHDVATDEVHVIDSIVSHYKIAQDIIYRKLNGRGCKVLAEPNGNYDYVKAALIYNPIQFMTAQGNAKETLYPFKVVSDINKKLYNRVFVDDPNSVRSEIENNLKKTKEDRKAIHLGVHATDYKWVSFLEWINDQYGKDGDDSVWFPSMEEYYEYNYYRIHSKIETAINGDILKIKIHMPADQYFYYPSITLNLKGVRAENIQSIQTDNAITGFSYGDYDEGAMLNIDCYKYLDERAAFFSDQYVANPTKLNLEDALYFINQLKESDEKQNLLRRISY
;
A
#
# COMPACT_ATOMS: atom_id res chain seq x y z
N VAL A 1 -25.54 8.28 43.07
CA VAL A 1 -25.78 9.00 41.81
C VAL A 1 -25.31 8.10 40.71
N LYS A 2 -26.20 7.47 39.93
CA LYS A 2 -25.81 6.78 38.69
C LYS A 2 -25.43 7.84 37.70
N VAL A 3 -24.13 7.96 37.43
CA VAL A 3 -23.63 8.77 36.31
C VAL A 3 -24.17 8.09 35.05
N LYS A 4 -25.02 8.77 34.33
CA LYS A 4 -25.55 8.30 33.05
C LYS A 4 -24.37 8.29 32.07
N ASP A 5 -24.09 7.13 31.51
CA ASP A 5 -23.08 7.03 30.47
C ASP A 5 -23.53 7.87 29.30
N ILE A 6 -22.77 8.91 29.01
CA ILE A 6 -23.03 9.76 27.85
C ILE A 6 -22.27 9.09 26.71
N TYR A 7 -23.01 8.43 25.84
CA TYR A 7 -22.55 8.02 24.53
C TYR A 7 -22.56 9.27 23.65
N GLU A 8 -21.40 9.74 23.28
CA GLU A 8 -21.30 10.65 22.16
C GLU A 8 -20.74 9.85 21.00
N PRO A 9 -21.53 9.56 19.96
CA PRO A 9 -20.98 8.98 18.76
C PRO A 9 -19.93 9.93 18.19
N ILE A 10 -18.71 9.45 18.02
CA ILE A 10 -17.69 10.20 17.32
C ILE A 10 -17.84 9.90 15.85
N GLU A 11 -18.13 10.93 15.09
CA GLU A 11 -18.14 10.84 13.66
C GLU A 11 -16.71 10.61 13.17
N PHE A 12 -16.46 9.46 12.56
CA PHE A 12 -15.19 9.20 11.87
C PHE A 12 -15.18 10.02 10.58
N VAL A 13 -14.36 11.05 10.57
CA VAL A 13 -14.11 11.83 9.37
C VAL A 13 -12.90 11.20 8.66
N SER A 14 -13.17 10.39 7.64
CA SER A 14 -12.15 9.98 6.68
C SER A 14 -12.14 10.96 5.51
N TYR A 15 -10.98 11.16 4.90
CA TYR A 15 -10.96 11.80 3.61
C TYR A 15 -11.58 10.85 2.58
N GLU A 16 -12.69 11.23 1.99
CA GLU A 16 -13.34 10.47 0.95
C GLU A 16 -12.86 10.94 -0.42
N TYR A 17 -11.94 10.17 -1.01
CA TYR A 17 -11.43 10.47 -2.34
C TYR A 17 -12.55 10.29 -3.37
N PRO A 18 -12.71 11.23 -4.32
CA PRO A 18 -13.67 11.10 -5.39
C PRO A 18 -13.11 10.16 -6.48
N TYR A 19 -12.97 8.89 -6.16
CA TYR A 19 -12.51 7.92 -7.14
C TYR A 19 -13.47 7.86 -8.31
N HIS A 20 -12.93 7.86 -9.53
CA HIS A 20 -13.70 7.71 -10.75
C HIS A 20 -13.43 6.34 -11.37
N ALA A 21 -14.48 5.70 -11.92
CA ALA A 21 -14.37 4.43 -12.62
C ALA A 21 -13.61 4.57 -13.94
N GLU A 22 -13.64 5.76 -14.53
CA GLU A 22 -12.96 6.04 -15.79
C GLU A 22 -11.46 6.18 -15.56
N ASN A 23 -10.72 5.30 -16.20
CA ASN A 23 -9.27 5.31 -16.14
C ASN A 23 -8.71 6.13 -17.27
N VAL A 24 -8.35 7.33 -16.93
CA VAL A 24 -7.52 8.15 -17.80
C VAL A 24 -6.08 7.85 -17.44
N GLY A 25 -5.30 7.40 -18.41
CA GLY A 25 -3.85 7.32 -18.27
C GLY A 25 -3.26 8.69 -17.90
N VAL A 26 -2.04 8.70 -17.42
CA VAL A 26 -1.33 9.95 -17.08
C VAL A 26 -0.13 10.14 -17.98
N ASP A 27 0.07 11.39 -18.40
CA ASP A 27 1.25 11.82 -19.10
C ASP A 27 2.13 12.64 -18.14
N TYR A 28 3.41 12.28 -18.07
CA TYR A 28 4.39 13.00 -17.28
C TYR A 28 5.48 13.58 -18.16
N GLU A 29 5.93 14.78 -17.84
CA GLU A 29 7.09 15.40 -18.46
C GLU A 29 8.12 15.79 -17.40
N LEU A 30 9.37 15.40 -17.64
CA LEU A 30 10.53 15.77 -16.84
C LEU A 30 11.54 16.47 -17.73
N ILE A 31 12.15 17.55 -17.22
CA ILE A 31 13.26 18.24 -17.85
C ILE A 31 14.46 18.17 -16.90
N VAL A 32 15.45 17.37 -17.28
CA VAL A 32 16.68 17.18 -16.51
C VAL A 32 17.76 18.07 -17.08
N TYR A 33 18.25 19.00 -16.28
CA TYR A 33 19.39 19.85 -16.62
C TYR A 33 20.67 19.18 -16.13
N LEU A 34 21.57 18.88 -17.05
CA LEU A 34 22.84 18.23 -16.78
C LEU A 34 23.93 19.27 -16.56
N LYS A 35 24.95 18.93 -15.77
CA LYS A 35 26.16 19.74 -15.68
C LYS A 35 27.02 19.57 -16.94
N ASN A 36 27.79 20.60 -17.27
CA ASN A 36 28.66 20.66 -18.46
C ASN A 36 29.43 19.36 -18.70
N ASN A 37 29.50 18.92 -19.97
CA ASN A 37 30.17 17.73 -20.50
C ASN A 37 29.40 16.40 -20.40
N GLU A 38 28.16 16.36 -19.92
CA GLU A 38 27.34 15.13 -19.92
C GLU A 38 26.50 14.97 -21.20
N SER A 39 26.41 16.03 -22.04
CA SER A 39 25.59 16.10 -23.26
C SER A 39 25.98 15.10 -24.38
N ASN A 40 27.16 14.47 -24.30
CA ASN A 40 27.63 13.49 -25.30
C ASN A 40 27.46 12.04 -24.85
N LYS A 41 26.79 11.79 -23.72
CA LYS A 41 26.56 10.43 -23.22
C LYS A 41 25.30 9.82 -23.85
N ASP A 42 25.39 8.55 -24.14
CA ASP A 42 24.26 7.74 -24.54
C ASP A 42 23.46 7.43 -23.25
N ILE A 43 22.38 8.18 -23.04
CA ILE A 43 21.52 8.04 -21.83
C ILE A 43 20.37 7.14 -22.17
N ASP A 44 20.34 5.98 -21.53
CA ASP A 44 19.23 5.02 -21.63
C ASP A 44 18.30 5.20 -20.42
N VAL A 45 17.00 5.30 -20.68
CA VAL A 45 15.97 5.49 -19.65
C VAL A 45 15.09 4.26 -19.58
N GLN A 46 15.09 3.59 -18.43
CA GLN A 46 14.39 2.32 -18.22
C GLN A 46 13.57 2.33 -16.93
N ILE A 47 12.49 1.55 -16.88
CA ILE A 47 11.73 1.27 -15.66
C ILE A 47 12.25 -0.05 -15.08
N PRO A 48 12.80 -0.08 -13.84
CA PRO A 48 13.33 -1.29 -13.23
C PRO A 48 12.23 -2.30 -12.90
N PHE A 49 12.61 -3.56 -12.72
CA PHE A 49 11.66 -4.64 -12.38
C PHE A 49 10.96 -4.42 -11.03
N LEU A 50 11.67 -3.91 -10.04
CA LEU A 50 11.12 -3.52 -8.76
C LEU A 50 11.29 -2.03 -8.54
N LYS A 51 10.28 -1.40 -7.98
CA LYS A 51 10.27 0.02 -7.63
C LYS A 51 11.45 0.34 -6.71
N TYR A 52 12.02 1.52 -6.86
CA TYR A 52 13.19 1.98 -6.07
C TYR A 52 14.46 1.11 -6.21
N ASN A 53 14.57 0.33 -7.29
CA ASN A 53 15.68 -0.61 -7.51
C ASN A 53 15.85 -1.64 -6.38
N LYS A 54 14.77 -1.98 -5.67
CA LYS A 54 14.83 -2.97 -4.59
C LYS A 54 15.26 -4.36 -5.10
N ASN A 55 15.79 -5.18 -4.19
CA ASN A 55 16.46 -6.43 -4.53
C ASN A 55 15.56 -7.66 -4.43
N TRP A 56 14.42 -7.54 -3.77
CA TRP A 56 13.44 -8.62 -3.64
C TRP A 56 12.06 -8.09 -3.27
N LEU A 57 11.04 -8.91 -3.52
CA LEU A 57 9.63 -8.59 -3.33
C LEU A 57 9.04 -9.42 -2.20
N MET A 58 8.36 -8.76 -1.28
CA MET A 58 7.47 -9.38 -0.31
C MET A 58 6.03 -8.92 -0.57
N LEU A 59 5.09 -9.87 -0.54
CA LEU A 59 3.64 -9.64 -0.58
C LEU A 59 2.99 -10.36 0.59
N LEU A 60 2.02 -9.72 1.20
CA LEU A 60 1.21 -10.29 2.28
C LEU A 60 -0.26 -10.10 1.97
N THR A 61 -1.03 -11.19 2.05
CA THR A 61 -2.50 -11.15 2.04
C THR A 61 -3.02 -11.59 3.41
N GLN A 62 -3.94 -10.82 3.95
CA GLN A 62 -4.62 -11.14 5.20
C GLN A 62 -6.07 -11.45 4.92
N ASP A 63 -6.46 -12.71 5.14
CA ASP A 63 -7.73 -13.27 4.72
C ASP A 63 -8.86 -13.06 5.74
N ASP A 64 -10.09 -13.44 5.38
CA ASP A 64 -11.31 -13.46 6.20
C ASP A 64 -11.75 -12.10 6.74
N CYS A 65 -11.34 -10.99 6.13
CA CYS A 65 -11.76 -9.65 6.57
C CYS A 65 -11.57 -9.42 8.07
N VAL A 66 -10.50 -10.00 8.67
CA VAL A 66 -10.30 -10.03 10.12
C VAL A 66 -9.85 -8.69 10.68
N HIS A 67 -10.32 -8.36 11.88
CA HIS A 67 -10.02 -7.10 12.55
C HIS A 67 -8.53 -6.87 12.83
N SER A 68 -7.74 -7.92 13.00
CA SER A 68 -6.29 -7.83 13.24
C SER A 68 -5.51 -7.23 12.07
N ALA A 69 -6.10 -7.14 10.87
CA ALA A 69 -5.51 -6.38 9.77
C ALA A 69 -5.35 -4.90 10.14
N PHE A 70 -6.32 -4.33 10.86
CA PHE A 70 -6.25 -2.96 11.36
C PHE A 70 -5.43 -2.86 12.65
N CYS A 71 -5.85 -3.54 13.72
CA CYS A 71 -5.30 -3.31 15.06
C CYS A 71 -3.92 -3.94 15.30
N ASN A 72 -3.43 -4.84 14.44
CA ASN A 72 -2.09 -5.43 14.53
C ASN A 72 -1.23 -5.09 13.32
N THR A 73 -1.58 -5.54 12.10
CA THR A 73 -0.71 -5.39 10.93
C THR A 73 -0.54 -3.93 10.54
N TRP A 74 -1.64 -3.23 10.28
CA TRP A 74 -1.60 -1.81 9.93
C TRP A 74 -1.04 -0.96 11.09
N ALA A 75 -1.47 -1.25 12.32
CA ALA A 75 -1.02 -0.51 13.50
C ALA A 75 0.50 -0.63 13.70
N ALA A 76 1.06 -1.84 13.59
CA ALA A 76 2.51 -2.06 13.71
C ALA A 76 3.28 -1.30 12.62
N ILE A 77 2.86 -1.43 11.35
CA ILE A 77 3.53 -0.77 10.22
C ILE A 77 3.54 0.75 10.39
N ASN A 78 2.44 1.32 10.90
CA ASN A 78 2.26 2.76 10.99
C ASN A 78 2.56 3.36 12.37
N GLY A 79 3.23 2.62 13.26
CA GLY A 79 3.61 3.09 14.60
C GLY A 79 2.42 3.40 15.52
N LYS A 80 1.25 2.85 15.21
CA LYS A 80 0.03 3.06 15.98
C LYS A 80 0.00 2.15 17.21
N PRO A 81 -0.88 2.45 18.20
CA PRO A 81 -1.02 1.60 19.37
C PRO A 81 -1.35 0.15 19.03
N LEU A 82 -0.74 -0.76 19.76
CA LEU A 82 -0.90 -2.21 19.66
C LEU A 82 -1.37 -2.76 20.99
N TYR A 83 -2.11 -3.88 20.95
CA TYR A 83 -2.46 -4.63 22.14
C TYR A 83 -2.61 -6.14 21.82
N THR A 84 -2.21 -7.00 22.77
CA THR A 84 -2.18 -8.46 22.55
C THR A 84 -3.52 -9.15 22.78
N ASN A 85 -4.42 -8.58 23.58
CA ASN A 85 -5.65 -9.25 24.05
C ASN A 85 -6.94 -8.54 23.64
N TYR A 86 -6.85 -7.28 23.22
CA TYR A 86 -8.02 -6.49 22.86
C TYR A 86 -7.86 -5.89 21.46
N PHE A 87 -8.98 -5.60 20.83
CA PHE A 87 -9.04 -4.91 19.55
C PHE A 87 -9.69 -3.53 19.74
N TYR A 88 -9.35 -2.59 18.91
CA TYR A 88 -9.93 -1.25 18.92
C TYR A 88 -10.18 -0.76 17.49
N ASP A 89 -11.19 0.06 17.35
CA ASP A 89 -11.56 0.67 16.09
C ASP A 89 -10.89 2.06 15.91
N ILE A 90 -11.00 2.62 14.71
CA ILE A 90 -10.42 3.92 14.38
C ILE A 90 -10.91 5.04 15.31
N GLY A 91 -12.18 5.00 15.73
CA GLY A 91 -12.75 5.99 16.64
C GLY A 91 -12.04 6.02 18.00
N HIS A 92 -11.68 4.85 18.55
CA HIS A 92 -10.90 4.76 19.79
C HIS A 92 -9.51 5.40 19.63
N LEU A 93 -8.88 5.21 18.47
CA LEU A 93 -7.60 5.83 18.17
C LEU A 93 -7.68 7.36 18.11
N ILE A 94 -8.72 7.89 17.45
CA ILE A 94 -8.92 9.33 17.26
C ILE A 94 -9.14 10.05 18.59
N VAL A 95 -9.90 9.47 19.50
CA VAL A 95 -10.21 10.08 20.81
C VAL A 95 -9.23 9.71 21.91
N GLY A 96 -8.29 8.82 21.66
CA GLY A 96 -7.35 8.32 22.66
C GLY A 96 -7.96 7.35 23.67
N ASP A 97 -9.15 6.82 23.40
CA ASP A 97 -9.80 5.79 24.22
C ASP A 97 -9.31 4.39 23.80
N LEU A 98 -8.12 4.04 24.25
CA LEU A 98 -7.44 2.81 23.87
C LEU A 98 -7.54 1.74 24.95
N PRO A 99 -7.39 0.43 24.59
CA PRO A 99 -7.35 -0.65 25.57
C PRO A 99 -6.29 -0.43 26.63
N PRO A 100 -6.54 -0.78 27.88
CA PRO A 100 -5.52 -0.72 28.94
C PRO A 100 -4.29 -1.58 28.60
N GLY A 101 -3.10 -1.00 28.73
CA GLY A 101 -1.84 -1.67 28.39
C GLY A 101 -1.51 -1.65 26.90
N ALA A 102 -2.19 -0.79 26.12
CA ALA A 102 -1.75 -0.50 24.76
C ALA A 102 -0.31 0.04 24.75
N TYR A 103 0.47 -0.38 23.75
CA TYR A 103 1.85 0.04 23.55
C TYR A 103 2.10 0.42 22.08
N THR A 104 3.23 1.04 21.81
CA THR A 104 3.66 1.32 20.42
C THR A 104 5.07 0.78 20.21
N LEU A 105 5.42 0.51 18.95
CA LEU A 105 6.81 0.18 18.59
C LEU A 105 7.74 1.38 18.65
N ASN A 106 7.20 2.60 18.80
CA ASN A 106 7.91 3.88 18.75
C ASN A 106 8.67 4.10 17.43
N LYS A 107 8.33 3.36 16.41
CA LYS A 107 8.82 3.48 15.03
C LYS A 107 7.75 3.02 14.06
N THR A 108 7.88 3.43 12.81
CA THR A 108 7.15 2.90 11.67
C THR A 108 7.99 1.85 10.96
N LEU A 109 7.35 0.93 10.24
CA LEU A 109 8.03 -0.13 9.51
C LEU A 109 7.93 0.12 8.01
N GLY A 110 9.06 0.03 7.31
CA GLY A 110 9.11 0.36 5.89
C GLY A 110 10.50 0.18 5.29
N SER A 111 10.60 0.60 4.04
CA SER A 111 11.85 0.79 3.31
C SER A 111 12.06 2.29 3.07
N THR A 112 13.08 2.63 2.28
CA THR A 112 13.16 3.95 1.67
C THR A 112 12.90 3.87 0.16
N ASP A 113 12.75 5.02 -0.46
CA ASP A 113 12.67 5.14 -1.93
C ASP A 113 14.07 5.13 -2.60
N GLY A 114 15.12 4.75 -1.87
CA GLY A 114 16.50 4.78 -2.32
C GLY A 114 17.16 6.18 -2.24
N THR A 115 16.41 7.22 -1.88
CA THR A 115 16.91 8.59 -1.66
C THR A 115 16.83 9.02 -0.19
N GLY A 116 16.34 8.12 0.68
CA GLY A 116 16.17 8.36 2.10
C GLY A 116 14.75 8.75 2.52
N LYS A 117 13.81 8.92 1.59
CA LYS A 117 12.39 9.11 1.95
C LYS A 117 11.79 7.78 2.39
N GLU A 118 11.08 7.79 3.51
CA GLU A 118 10.37 6.61 4.01
C GLU A 118 9.28 6.15 3.06
N VAL A 119 9.23 4.83 2.83
CA VAL A 119 8.13 4.12 2.16
C VAL A 119 7.64 3.05 3.11
N ARG A 120 6.51 3.28 3.77
CA ARG A 120 5.94 2.31 4.72
C ARG A 120 5.55 1.04 4.01
N PHE A 121 5.69 -0.11 4.68
CA PHE A 121 5.21 -1.38 4.15
C PHE A 121 3.70 -1.32 3.93
N ALA A 122 3.25 -2.06 2.92
CA ALA A 122 1.83 -2.23 2.66
C ALA A 122 1.49 -3.72 2.50
N PHE A 123 0.24 -4.06 2.70
CA PHE A 123 -0.27 -5.41 2.54
C PHE A 123 -1.64 -5.36 1.87
N THR A 124 -2.22 -6.51 1.60
CA THR A 124 -3.58 -6.61 1.05
C THR A 124 -4.47 -7.31 2.06
N THR A 125 -5.62 -6.73 2.37
CA THR A 125 -6.65 -7.36 3.19
C THR A 125 -7.83 -7.79 2.33
N THR A 126 -8.41 -8.94 2.64
CA THR A 126 -9.66 -9.35 2.01
C THR A 126 -10.84 -8.64 2.65
N LEU A 127 -11.91 -8.47 1.90
CA LEU A 127 -13.16 -7.86 2.35
C LEU A 127 -14.31 -8.87 2.29
N ALA A 128 -15.28 -8.68 3.16
CA ALA A 128 -16.54 -9.41 3.20
C ALA A 128 -17.73 -8.46 3.05
N PRO A 129 -17.92 -7.80 1.87
CA PRO A 129 -18.81 -6.66 1.72
C PRO A 129 -20.29 -6.96 1.97
N GLU A 130 -20.72 -8.21 1.81
CA GLU A 130 -22.10 -8.65 2.02
C GLU A 130 -22.42 -8.95 3.50
N LEU A 131 -21.41 -8.86 4.40
CA LEU A 131 -21.61 -9.15 5.82
C LEU A 131 -21.91 -7.89 6.62
N GLU A 132 -23.00 -7.95 7.42
CA GLU A 132 -23.54 -6.81 8.15
C GLU A 132 -22.56 -6.16 9.14
N TRP A 133 -21.62 -6.92 9.70
CA TRP A 133 -20.66 -6.37 10.66
C TRP A 133 -19.76 -5.27 10.09
N MET A 134 -19.54 -5.25 8.75
CA MET A 134 -18.75 -4.20 8.11
C MET A 134 -19.41 -2.82 8.21
N ASP A 135 -20.74 -2.79 8.45
CA ASP A 135 -21.51 -1.56 8.66
C ASP A 135 -21.61 -1.15 10.14
N GLU A 136 -21.00 -1.91 11.06
CA GLU A 136 -20.98 -1.54 12.47
C GLU A 136 -20.23 -0.21 12.66
N SER A 137 -20.68 0.55 13.64
CA SER A 137 -20.00 1.77 14.08
C SER A 137 -19.13 1.49 15.30
N THR A 138 -18.12 2.34 15.50
CA THR A 138 -17.31 2.31 16.72
C THR A 138 -18.16 2.78 17.91
N GLU A 139 -18.21 1.97 18.98
CA GLU A 139 -18.79 2.36 20.25
C GLU A 139 -17.71 2.99 21.14
N LEU A 140 -17.88 4.28 21.47
CA LEU A 140 -16.97 5.03 22.33
C LEU A 140 -17.65 5.35 23.65
N TYR A 141 -16.89 5.23 24.73
CA TYR A 141 -17.33 5.58 26.07
C TYR A 141 -16.51 6.76 26.59
N HIS A 142 -17.20 7.86 26.94
CA HIS A 142 -16.56 8.96 27.66
C HIS A 142 -16.66 8.72 29.15
N GLY A 143 -15.50 8.63 29.84
CA GLY A 143 -15.44 8.53 31.31
C GLY A 143 -14.63 7.33 31.83
N ASN A 144 -14.37 7.29 33.14
CA ASN A 144 -13.54 6.31 33.85
C ASN A 144 -14.21 4.93 33.94
N LYS A 145 -14.47 4.26 32.85
CA LYS A 145 -15.07 2.94 32.89
C LYS A 145 -14.11 1.83 32.59
N ALA A 146 -14.06 0.92 33.52
CA ALA A 146 -13.38 -0.35 33.41
C ALA A 146 -14.17 -1.38 32.59
N ASP A 147 -15.03 -0.95 31.68
CA ASP A 147 -15.73 -1.86 30.78
C ASP A 147 -14.86 -2.17 29.57
N TYR A 148 -14.13 -3.28 29.64
CA TYR A 148 -13.25 -3.73 28.58
C TYR A 148 -13.98 -4.49 27.47
N TYR A 149 -15.27 -4.75 27.58
CA TYR A 149 -16.04 -5.45 26.55
C TYR A 149 -16.06 -4.70 25.22
N ARG A 150 -16.00 -3.36 25.24
CA ARG A 150 -15.88 -2.52 24.04
C ARG A 150 -14.61 -2.75 23.23
N PHE A 151 -13.57 -3.29 23.87
CA PHE A 151 -12.32 -3.70 23.24
C PHE A 151 -12.25 -5.20 22.98
N SER A 152 -13.35 -5.93 23.16
CA SER A 152 -13.39 -7.35 22.89
C SER A 152 -13.25 -7.61 21.39
N LYS A 153 -12.98 -8.86 21.04
CA LYS A 153 -12.81 -9.30 19.67
C LYS A 153 -14.00 -8.88 18.81
N LYS A 154 -13.74 -8.11 17.76
CA LYS A 154 -14.69 -7.82 16.69
C LYS A 154 -14.77 -9.01 15.74
N SER A 155 -15.90 -9.15 15.04
CA SER A 155 -16.10 -10.21 14.05
C SER A 155 -15.17 -10.03 12.85
N GLY A 156 -14.97 -8.77 12.42
CA GLY A 156 -14.10 -8.44 11.32
C GLY A 156 -13.84 -6.94 11.22
N LEU A 157 -13.29 -6.52 10.09
CA LEU A 157 -13.07 -5.11 9.76
C LEU A 157 -14.41 -4.42 9.54
N ILE A 158 -14.53 -3.20 10.04
CA ILE A 158 -15.61 -2.28 9.65
C ILE A 158 -15.13 -1.35 8.52
N TRP A 159 -16.06 -0.72 7.79
CA TRP A 159 -15.71 0.18 6.68
C TRP A 159 -14.78 1.32 7.08
N ASP A 160 -14.92 1.84 8.30
CA ASP A 160 -14.05 2.91 8.80
C ASP A 160 -12.60 2.46 8.97
N ASN A 161 -12.36 1.21 9.40
CA ASN A 161 -11.03 0.63 9.42
C ASN A 161 -10.44 0.54 8.01
N VAL A 162 -11.23 0.07 7.03
CA VAL A 162 -10.81 -0.05 5.63
C VAL A 162 -10.44 1.32 5.06
N LYS A 163 -11.30 2.34 5.23
CA LYS A 163 -11.03 3.71 4.78
C LYS A 163 -9.73 4.27 5.37
N ALA A 164 -9.50 4.05 6.67
CA ALA A 164 -8.25 4.46 7.31
C ALA A 164 -7.03 3.78 6.67
N MET A 165 -7.07 2.45 6.52
CA MET A 165 -5.96 1.66 5.98
C MET A 165 -5.62 2.04 4.54
N LEU A 166 -6.61 2.35 3.70
CA LEU A 166 -6.42 2.76 2.30
C LEU A 166 -5.55 4.02 2.17
N ASN A 167 -5.60 4.94 3.14
CA ASN A 167 -4.77 6.14 3.13
C ASN A 167 -3.27 5.82 3.17
N TYR A 168 -2.90 4.66 3.71
CA TYR A 168 -1.51 4.23 3.90
C TYR A 168 -1.05 3.19 2.88
N GLY A 169 -1.81 2.99 1.79
CA GLY A 169 -1.42 2.09 0.71
C GLY A 169 -1.81 0.62 0.92
N VAL A 170 -2.60 0.30 1.94
CA VAL A 170 -3.16 -1.05 2.09
C VAL A 170 -4.09 -1.33 0.92
N GLY A 171 -3.90 -2.48 0.26
CA GLY A 171 -4.76 -2.94 -0.83
C GLY A 171 -5.96 -3.71 -0.32
N ILE A 172 -6.97 -3.86 -1.19
CA ILE A 172 -8.18 -4.65 -0.92
C ILE A 172 -8.33 -5.79 -1.92
N SER A 173 -8.95 -6.87 -1.49
CA SER A 173 -9.11 -8.08 -2.30
C SER A 173 -10.48 -8.70 -2.09
N PHE A 174 -11.04 -9.25 -3.17
CA PHE A 174 -12.12 -10.23 -3.09
C PHE A 174 -11.62 -11.50 -2.38
N HIS A 175 -12.53 -12.18 -1.70
CA HIS A 175 -12.30 -13.46 -1.03
C HIS A 175 -13.59 -14.28 -1.08
N ASP A 176 -14.04 -14.82 0.03
CA ASP A 176 -15.35 -15.42 0.13
C ASP A 176 -16.46 -14.40 -0.15
N VAL A 177 -17.48 -14.83 -0.85
CA VAL A 177 -18.58 -13.96 -1.27
C VAL A 177 -19.85 -14.21 -0.43
N ALA A 178 -19.87 -15.29 0.34
CA ALA A 178 -20.98 -15.66 1.22
C ALA A 178 -20.46 -16.35 2.48
N THR A 179 -21.32 -16.51 3.48
CA THR A 179 -20.98 -17.23 4.72
C THR A 179 -20.73 -18.72 4.50
N ASP A 180 -21.33 -19.30 3.46
CA ASP A 180 -21.16 -20.68 3.06
C ASP A 180 -20.35 -20.79 1.76
N GLU A 181 -19.58 -21.85 1.63
CA GLU A 181 -18.76 -22.10 0.44
C GLU A 181 -19.63 -22.26 -0.81
N VAL A 182 -19.32 -21.50 -1.86
CA VAL A 182 -20.04 -21.50 -3.13
C VAL A 182 -19.22 -22.17 -4.21
N HIS A 183 -19.81 -23.16 -4.92
CA HIS A 183 -19.16 -23.89 -6.01
C HIS A 183 -19.76 -23.61 -7.39
N VAL A 184 -20.84 -22.83 -7.48
CA VAL A 184 -21.49 -22.49 -8.74
C VAL A 184 -20.86 -21.23 -9.31
N ILE A 185 -20.14 -21.33 -10.42
CA ILE A 185 -19.36 -20.23 -11.02
C ILE A 185 -20.25 -19.00 -11.30
N ASP A 186 -21.43 -19.18 -11.91
CA ASP A 186 -22.34 -18.06 -12.19
C ASP A 186 -22.82 -17.36 -10.91
N SER A 187 -23.02 -18.12 -9.82
CA SER A 187 -23.33 -17.56 -8.51
C SER A 187 -22.16 -16.73 -7.97
N ILE A 188 -20.95 -17.24 -8.04
CA ILE A 188 -19.73 -16.51 -7.60
C ILE A 188 -19.57 -15.22 -8.40
N VAL A 189 -19.75 -15.26 -9.74
CA VAL A 189 -19.69 -14.06 -10.59
C VAL A 189 -20.76 -13.03 -10.20
N SER A 190 -21.97 -13.50 -9.85
CA SER A 190 -23.05 -12.62 -9.38
C SER A 190 -22.70 -11.96 -8.04
N HIS A 191 -22.14 -12.69 -7.12
CA HIS A 191 -21.66 -12.16 -5.84
C HIS A 191 -20.48 -11.19 -6.03
N TYR A 192 -19.53 -11.45 -6.94
CA TYR A 192 -18.48 -10.48 -7.27
C TYR A 192 -19.06 -9.14 -7.74
N LYS A 193 -20.14 -9.16 -8.53
CA LYS A 193 -20.82 -7.92 -8.95
C LYS A 193 -21.45 -7.19 -7.77
N ILE A 194 -22.15 -7.93 -6.89
CA ILE A 194 -22.78 -7.37 -5.69
C ILE A 194 -21.71 -6.78 -4.77
N ALA A 195 -20.66 -7.56 -4.46
CA ALA A 195 -19.57 -7.13 -3.62
C ALA A 195 -18.85 -5.88 -4.17
N GLN A 196 -18.58 -5.86 -5.49
CA GLN A 196 -17.99 -4.70 -6.15
C GLN A 196 -18.87 -3.45 -6.03
N ASP A 197 -20.19 -3.59 -6.22
CA ASP A 197 -21.11 -2.47 -6.11
C ASP A 197 -21.19 -1.93 -4.66
N ILE A 198 -21.13 -2.81 -3.66
CA ILE A 198 -21.05 -2.41 -2.26
C ILE A 198 -19.74 -1.67 -1.99
N ILE A 199 -18.60 -2.26 -2.37
CA ILE A 199 -17.27 -1.65 -2.21
C ILE A 199 -17.24 -0.25 -2.86
N TYR A 200 -17.73 -0.16 -4.09
CA TYR A 200 -17.76 1.08 -4.86
C TYR A 200 -18.55 2.19 -4.16
N ARG A 201 -19.72 1.84 -3.59
CA ARG A 201 -20.55 2.79 -2.82
C ARG A 201 -19.93 3.16 -1.48
N LYS A 202 -19.37 2.18 -0.75
CA LYS A 202 -18.79 2.40 0.59
C LYS A 202 -17.46 3.15 0.57
N LEU A 203 -16.73 3.03 -0.53
CA LEU A 203 -15.41 3.64 -0.71
C LEU A 203 -15.39 4.73 -1.78
N ASN A 204 -16.52 5.42 -1.95
CA ASN A 204 -16.66 6.61 -2.82
C ASN A 204 -16.09 6.43 -4.24
N GLY A 205 -16.47 5.33 -4.89
CA GLY A 205 -16.07 5.03 -6.28
C GLY A 205 -14.78 4.20 -6.42
N ARG A 206 -14.13 3.81 -5.32
CA ARG A 206 -13.00 2.88 -5.36
C ARG A 206 -13.49 1.45 -5.58
N GLY A 207 -12.98 0.79 -6.63
CA GLY A 207 -13.26 -0.62 -6.89
C GLY A 207 -12.14 -1.54 -6.43
N CYS A 208 -12.42 -2.85 -6.48
CA CYS A 208 -11.48 -3.93 -6.18
C CYS A 208 -11.13 -4.70 -7.46
N LYS A 209 -9.86 -5.06 -7.64
CA LYS A 209 -9.34 -5.76 -8.83
C LYS A 209 -8.49 -6.98 -8.52
N VAL A 210 -8.37 -7.34 -7.25
CA VAL A 210 -7.54 -8.45 -6.79
C VAL A 210 -8.41 -9.54 -6.20
N LEU A 211 -8.03 -10.81 -6.41
CA LEU A 211 -8.61 -11.96 -5.74
C LEU A 211 -7.54 -12.67 -4.90
N ALA A 212 -7.81 -12.86 -3.63
CA ALA A 212 -7.18 -13.88 -2.80
C ALA A 212 -8.15 -15.07 -2.72
N GLU A 213 -7.81 -16.16 -3.38
CA GLU A 213 -8.69 -17.32 -3.50
C GLU A 213 -8.95 -17.93 -2.13
N PRO A 214 -10.24 -18.17 -1.77
CA PRO A 214 -10.62 -18.74 -0.50
C PRO A 214 -10.56 -20.27 -0.48
N ASN A 215 -10.20 -20.86 0.63
CA ASN A 215 -10.37 -22.29 1.00
C ASN A 215 -9.76 -23.31 0.03
N GLY A 216 -8.91 -22.92 -0.92
CA GLY A 216 -8.46 -23.78 -2.01
C GLY A 216 -9.56 -24.05 -3.05
N ASN A 217 -10.63 -23.26 -3.07
CA ASN A 217 -11.75 -23.42 -3.99
C ASN A 217 -11.48 -22.77 -5.34
N TYR A 218 -11.02 -23.56 -6.29
CA TYR A 218 -10.63 -23.07 -7.63
C TYR A 218 -11.81 -22.54 -8.46
N ASP A 219 -13.07 -22.75 -8.06
CA ASP A 219 -14.23 -22.21 -8.76
C ASP A 219 -14.29 -20.68 -8.62
N TYR A 220 -13.74 -20.10 -7.54
CA TYR A 220 -13.53 -18.66 -7.39
C TYR A 220 -12.56 -18.12 -8.44
N VAL A 221 -11.49 -18.84 -8.74
CA VAL A 221 -10.54 -18.46 -9.80
C VAL A 221 -11.20 -18.51 -11.18
N LYS A 222 -11.97 -19.56 -11.47
CA LYS A 222 -12.71 -19.68 -12.75
C LYS A 222 -13.71 -18.52 -12.91
N ALA A 223 -14.43 -18.17 -11.85
CA ALA A 223 -15.34 -17.03 -11.85
C ALA A 223 -14.59 -15.71 -12.07
N ALA A 224 -13.42 -15.53 -11.45
CA ALA A 224 -12.59 -14.35 -11.62
C ALA A 224 -12.02 -14.21 -13.05
N LEU A 225 -11.75 -15.30 -13.72
CA LEU A 225 -11.35 -15.29 -15.14
C LEU A 225 -12.47 -14.74 -16.05
N ILE A 226 -13.73 -14.94 -15.67
CA ILE A 226 -14.91 -14.45 -16.39
C ILE A 226 -15.23 -13.00 -15.99
N TYR A 227 -15.05 -12.65 -14.72
CA TYR A 227 -15.35 -11.33 -14.19
C TYR A 227 -14.21 -10.34 -14.46
N ASN A 228 -14.37 -9.52 -15.49
CA ASN A 228 -13.32 -8.63 -16.00
C ASN A 228 -12.65 -7.72 -14.97
N PRO A 229 -13.36 -7.13 -13.98
CA PRO A 229 -12.71 -6.25 -13.00
C PRO A 229 -11.61 -6.92 -12.15
N ILE A 230 -11.65 -8.23 -11.93
CA ILE A 230 -10.55 -8.93 -11.26
C ILE A 230 -9.42 -9.12 -12.27
N GLN A 231 -8.26 -8.53 -11.97
CA GLN A 231 -7.11 -8.47 -12.85
C GLN A 231 -5.92 -9.29 -12.34
N PHE A 232 -5.75 -9.41 -11.03
CA PHE A 232 -4.63 -10.11 -10.41
C PHE A 232 -5.11 -11.06 -9.32
N MET A 233 -4.53 -12.27 -9.27
CA MET A 233 -5.04 -13.33 -8.41
C MET A 233 -3.92 -14.06 -7.69
N THR A 234 -4.23 -14.52 -6.46
CA THR A 234 -3.38 -15.42 -5.71
C THR A 234 -4.19 -16.57 -5.14
N ALA A 235 -3.56 -17.76 -5.05
CA ALA A 235 -4.19 -18.94 -4.49
C ALA A 235 -3.21 -19.77 -3.65
N GLN A 236 -3.76 -20.44 -2.66
CA GLN A 236 -3.04 -21.39 -1.82
C GLN A 236 -3.16 -22.79 -2.41
N GLY A 237 -2.01 -23.40 -2.76
CA GLY A 237 -1.96 -24.80 -3.20
C GLY A 237 -2.49 -25.09 -4.60
N ASN A 238 -3.35 -24.25 -5.16
CA ASN A 238 -3.95 -24.43 -6.50
C ASN A 238 -3.24 -23.63 -7.60
N ALA A 239 -2.48 -22.59 -7.24
CA ALA A 239 -1.65 -21.87 -8.19
C ALA A 239 -0.42 -22.69 -8.55
N LYS A 240 -0.20 -22.88 -9.84
CA LYS A 240 0.97 -23.61 -10.35
C LYS A 240 2.16 -22.68 -10.59
N GLU A 241 1.91 -21.39 -10.71
CA GLU A 241 2.93 -20.41 -11.04
C GLU A 241 3.51 -19.75 -9.78
N THR A 242 4.83 -19.76 -9.68
CA THR A 242 5.59 -18.98 -8.70
C THR A 242 5.96 -17.65 -9.32
N LEU A 243 5.75 -16.55 -8.60
CA LEU A 243 6.13 -15.24 -9.07
C LEU A 243 7.64 -15.04 -8.93
N TYR A 244 8.32 -14.84 -10.05
CA TYR A 244 9.72 -14.41 -10.15
C TYR A 244 9.74 -12.96 -10.68
N PRO A 245 9.81 -11.95 -9.81
CA PRO A 245 9.62 -10.55 -10.21
C PRO A 245 10.57 -10.10 -11.33
N PHE A 246 11.82 -10.54 -11.29
CA PHE A 246 12.84 -10.18 -12.29
C PHE A 246 12.73 -10.96 -13.62
N LYS A 247 11.76 -11.88 -13.74
CA LYS A 247 11.45 -12.61 -14.98
C LYS A 247 10.10 -12.19 -15.59
N VAL A 248 9.41 -11.23 -14.98
CA VAL A 248 8.15 -10.72 -15.52
C VAL A 248 8.45 -9.77 -16.68
N VAL A 249 8.33 -10.26 -17.90
CA VAL A 249 8.60 -9.49 -19.14
C VAL A 249 7.34 -9.24 -19.99
N SER A 250 6.19 -9.73 -19.55
CA SER A 250 4.89 -9.55 -20.19
C SER A 250 3.82 -9.26 -19.16
N ASP A 251 2.64 -8.86 -19.63
CA ASP A 251 1.49 -8.57 -18.78
C ASP A 251 1.14 -9.76 -17.87
N ILE A 252 0.84 -9.44 -16.62
CA ILE A 252 0.41 -10.39 -15.60
C ILE A 252 -1.10 -10.34 -15.34
N ASN A 253 -1.86 -9.65 -16.20
CA ASN A 253 -3.32 -9.62 -16.12
C ASN A 253 -3.91 -11.03 -16.17
N LYS A 254 -4.87 -11.30 -15.28
CA LYS A 254 -5.50 -12.62 -15.10
C LYS A 254 -4.54 -13.75 -14.70
N LYS A 255 -3.31 -13.42 -14.29
CA LYS A 255 -2.38 -14.42 -13.77
C LYS A 255 -2.73 -14.81 -12.33
N LEU A 256 -2.58 -16.11 -12.07
CA LEU A 256 -2.75 -16.71 -10.75
C LEU A 256 -1.40 -17.15 -10.20
N TYR A 257 -0.96 -16.52 -9.13
CA TYR A 257 0.30 -16.84 -8.48
C TYR A 257 0.09 -17.54 -7.14
N ASN A 258 1.03 -18.41 -6.80
CA ASN A 258 1.03 -19.13 -5.55
C ASN A 258 1.40 -18.23 -4.36
N ARG A 259 0.69 -18.39 -3.24
CA ARG A 259 1.06 -17.86 -1.93
C ARG A 259 1.22 -18.99 -0.92
N VAL A 260 2.05 -18.78 0.07
CA VAL A 260 2.25 -19.73 1.17
C VAL A 260 1.45 -19.24 2.38
N PHE A 261 0.55 -20.09 2.84
CA PHE A 261 -0.23 -19.78 4.04
C PHE A 261 0.57 -20.11 5.29
N VAL A 262 0.65 -19.19 6.26
CA VAL A 262 1.56 -19.29 7.40
C VAL A 262 0.90 -18.85 8.69
N ASP A 263 0.82 -19.76 9.67
CA ASP A 263 0.35 -19.41 11.01
C ASP A 263 1.48 -18.82 11.87
N ASP A 264 2.70 -19.36 11.78
CA ASP A 264 3.88 -18.82 12.45
C ASP A 264 4.87 -18.24 11.44
N PRO A 265 4.97 -16.91 11.33
CA PRO A 265 5.82 -16.25 10.33
C PRO A 265 7.32 -16.49 10.55
N ASN A 266 7.74 -16.93 11.74
CA ASN A 266 9.13 -17.27 11.98
C ASN A 266 9.60 -18.47 11.15
N SER A 267 8.66 -19.34 10.75
CA SER A 267 8.96 -20.51 9.89
C SER A 267 9.51 -20.13 8.51
N VAL A 268 9.23 -18.92 8.01
CA VAL A 268 9.68 -18.48 6.67
C VAL A 268 10.98 -17.68 6.68
N ARG A 269 11.56 -17.36 7.85
CA ARG A 269 12.82 -16.60 7.92
C ARG A 269 13.95 -17.25 7.15
N SER A 270 14.16 -18.54 7.37
CA SER A 270 15.20 -19.32 6.64
C SER A 270 14.92 -19.38 5.14
N GLU A 271 13.66 -19.41 4.72
CA GLU A 271 13.29 -19.38 3.31
C GLU A 271 13.67 -18.04 2.68
N ILE A 272 13.38 -16.92 3.35
CA ILE A 272 13.77 -15.57 2.92
C ILE A 272 15.30 -15.49 2.76
N GLU A 273 16.05 -15.88 3.81
CA GLU A 273 17.51 -15.85 3.79
C GLU A 273 18.09 -16.70 2.65
N ASN A 274 17.54 -17.90 2.41
CA ASN A 274 17.98 -18.78 1.33
C ASN A 274 17.60 -18.25 -0.05
N ASN A 275 16.45 -17.60 -0.18
CA ASN A 275 16.03 -16.94 -1.43
C ASN A 275 16.97 -15.76 -1.78
N LEU A 276 17.40 -15.01 -0.79
CA LEU A 276 18.30 -13.86 -0.98
C LEU A 276 19.74 -14.26 -1.37
N LYS A 277 20.18 -15.47 -1.09
CA LYS A 277 21.48 -16.02 -1.54
C LYS A 277 21.52 -16.28 -3.04
N LYS A 278 20.37 -16.34 -3.72
CA LYS A 278 20.29 -16.56 -5.17
C LYS A 278 20.58 -15.27 -5.95
N THR A 279 20.84 -15.43 -7.25
CA THR A 279 20.87 -14.27 -8.17
C THR A 279 19.53 -13.55 -8.19
N LYS A 280 19.50 -12.28 -8.56
CA LYS A 280 18.25 -11.50 -8.61
C LYS A 280 17.16 -12.21 -9.44
N GLU A 281 17.55 -12.73 -10.60
CA GLU A 281 16.65 -13.40 -11.55
C GLU A 281 16.00 -14.67 -10.96
N ASP A 282 16.71 -15.35 -10.05
CA ASP A 282 16.24 -16.60 -9.42
C ASP A 282 15.55 -16.38 -8.07
N ARG A 283 15.44 -15.13 -7.61
CA ARG A 283 14.68 -14.79 -6.43
C ARG A 283 13.19 -14.81 -6.74
N LYS A 284 12.47 -15.70 -6.06
CA LYS A 284 11.00 -15.67 -6.08
C LYS A 284 10.47 -14.58 -5.16
N ALA A 285 9.30 -14.07 -5.44
CA ALA A 285 8.57 -13.26 -4.48
C ALA A 285 8.26 -14.09 -3.22
N ILE A 286 8.43 -13.51 -2.06
CA ILE A 286 7.92 -14.08 -0.81
C ILE A 286 6.47 -13.61 -0.67
N HIS A 287 5.55 -14.47 -1.07
CA HIS A 287 4.12 -14.18 -1.02
C HIS A 287 3.46 -15.02 0.06
N LEU A 288 3.06 -14.36 1.14
CA LEU A 288 2.47 -14.98 2.33
C LEU A 288 0.96 -14.71 2.40
N GLY A 289 0.23 -15.70 2.91
CA GLY A 289 -1.16 -15.59 3.32
C GLY A 289 -1.29 -15.86 4.82
N VAL A 290 -2.21 -15.19 5.48
CA VAL A 290 -2.53 -15.40 6.89
C VAL A 290 -3.98 -15.00 7.15
N HIS A 291 -4.66 -15.63 8.13
CA HIS A 291 -5.95 -15.16 8.63
C HIS A 291 -5.74 -14.02 9.64
N ALA A 292 -5.50 -14.36 10.88
CA ALA A 292 -5.29 -13.37 11.95
C ALA A 292 -3.80 -13.20 12.26
N THR A 293 -3.41 -11.95 12.48
CA THR A 293 -2.07 -11.60 12.95
C THR A 293 -2.07 -11.38 14.47
N ASP A 294 -0.95 -11.69 15.09
CA ASP A 294 -0.69 -11.55 16.51
C ASP A 294 0.67 -10.90 16.77
N TYR A 295 1.15 -10.94 18.01
CA TYR A 295 2.45 -10.40 18.39
C TYR A 295 3.64 -11.06 17.65
N LYS A 296 3.51 -12.32 17.19
CA LYS A 296 4.56 -12.98 16.40
C LYS A 296 4.69 -12.35 15.03
N TRP A 297 3.55 -11.99 14.43
CA TRP A 297 3.52 -11.26 13.17
C TRP A 297 4.07 -9.83 13.33
N VAL A 298 3.73 -9.15 14.42
CA VAL A 298 4.31 -7.82 14.73
C VAL A 298 5.84 -7.94 14.81
N SER A 299 6.35 -8.90 15.58
CA SER A 299 7.80 -9.15 15.69
C SER A 299 8.46 -9.57 14.37
N PHE A 300 7.74 -10.28 13.51
CA PHE A 300 8.23 -10.64 12.19
C PHE A 300 8.33 -9.44 11.26
N LEU A 301 7.31 -8.59 11.23
CA LEU A 301 7.33 -7.35 10.45
C LEU A 301 8.43 -6.40 10.92
N GLU A 302 8.64 -6.31 12.23
CA GLU A 302 9.75 -5.57 12.83
C GLU A 302 11.10 -6.16 12.38
N TRP A 303 11.26 -7.48 12.39
CA TRP A 303 12.47 -8.15 11.90
C TRP A 303 12.69 -7.88 10.39
N ILE A 304 11.66 -7.90 9.55
CA ILE A 304 11.79 -7.52 8.13
C ILE A 304 12.31 -6.08 8.00
N ASN A 305 11.75 -5.15 8.77
CA ASN A 305 12.20 -3.75 8.76
C ASN A 305 13.67 -3.62 9.20
N ASP A 306 14.06 -4.33 10.26
CA ASP A 306 15.38 -4.21 10.88
C ASP A 306 16.49 -4.93 10.10
N GLN A 307 16.13 -5.91 9.26
CA GLN A 307 17.11 -6.62 8.41
C GLN A 307 17.12 -6.10 6.98
N TYR A 308 15.94 -5.82 6.39
CA TYR A 308 15.77 -5.61 4.96
C TYR A 308 15.03 -4.31 4.61
N GLY A 309 14.46 -3.64 5.60
CA GLY A 309 13.80 -2.34 5.46
C GLY A 309 14.74 -1.19 5.74
N LYS A 310 14.16 -0.04 6.07
CA LYS A 310 14.88 1.23 6.29
C LYS A 310 15.85 1.22 7.47
N ASP A 311 15.68 0.33 8.43
CA ASP A 311 16.57 0.16 9.58
C ASP A 311 17.64 -0.91 9.34
N GLY A 312 17.61 -1.59 8.17
CA GLY A 312 18.55 -2.62 7.73
C GLY A 312 19.28 -2.27 6.44
N ASP A 313 19.33 -3.24 5.50
CA ASP A 313 20.02 -3.07 4.20
C ASP A 313 19.15 -2.38 3.13
N ASP A 314 17.93 -2.01 3.45
CA ASP A 314 16.96 -1.32 2.59
C ASP A 314 16.67 -2.03 1.25
N SER A 315 16.70 -3.36 1.25
CA SER A 315 16.65 -4.17 0.04
C SER A 315 15.26 -4.65 -0.37
N VAL A 316 14.25 -4.59 0.54
CA VAL A 316 12.91 -5.10 0.31
C VAL A 316 11.99 -4.06 -0.33
N TRP A 317 11.18 -4.50 -1.31
CA TRP A 317 9.94 -3.83 -1.68
C TRP A 317 8.76 -4.63 -1.13
N PHE A 318 7.95 -4.00 -0.27
CA PHE A 318 6.81 -4.63 0.37
C PHE A 318 5.54 -3.80 0.14
N PRO A 319 4.99 -3.85 -1.10
CA PRO A 319 3.76 -3.16 -1.48
C PRO A 319 2.53 -4.02 -1.21
N SER A 320 1.34 -3.44 -1.39
CA SER A 320 0.11 -4.21 -1.60
C SER A 320 0.15 -4.95 -2.95
N MET A 321 -0.69 -5.98 -3.11
CA MET A 321 -0.84 -6.67 -4.40
C MET A 321 -1.33 -5.72 -5.50
N GLU A 322 -2.20 -4.76 -5.16
CA GLU A 322 -2.69 -3.76 -6.11
C GLU A 322 -1.56 -2.89 -6.65
N GLU A 323 -0.72 -2.35 -5.76
CA GLU A 323 0.42 -1.51 -6.15
C GLU A 323 1.44 -2.31 -6.98
N TYR A 324 1.74 -3.54 -6.57
CA TYR A 324 2.64 -4.40 -7.35
C TYR A 324 2.10 -4.67 -8.76
N TYR A 325 0.80 -4.98 -8.88
CA TYR A 325 0.15 -5.21 -10.18
C TYR A 325 0.21 -3.96 -11.06
N GLU A 326 -0.19 -2.80 -10.54
CA GLU A 326 -0.19 -1.54 -11.29
C GLU A 326 1.23 -1.13 -11.71
N TYR A 327 2.22 -1.28 -10.84
CA TYR A 327 3.61 -0.99 -11.19
C TYR A 327 4.11 -1.86 -12.36
N ASN A 328 3.83 -3.18 -12.36
CA ASN A 328 4.19 -4.05 -13.47
C ASN A 328 3.45 -3.68 -14.76
N TYR A 329 2.17 -3.34 -14.67
CA TYR A 329 1.41 -2.87 -15.80
C TYR A 329 2.04 -1.62 -16.42
N TYR A 330 2.35 -0.61 -15.61
CA TYR A 330 3.02 0.60 -16.08
C TYR A 330 4.40 0.30 -16.66
N ARG A 331 5.18 -0.56 -16.02
CA ARG A 331 6.50 -0.94 -16.52
C ARG A 331 6.47 -1.57 -17.92
N ILE A 332 5.41 -2.29 -18.23
CA ILE A 332 5.27 -3.02 -19.51
C ILE A 332 4.59 -2.15 -20.58
N HIS A 333 3.61 -1.36 -20.18
CA HIS A 333 2.75 -0.64 -21.14
C HIS A 333 3.08 0.84 -21.31
N SER A 334 3.89 1.44 -20.42
CA SER A 334 4.29 2.84 -20.56
C SER A 334 5.19 3.05 -21.77
N LYS A 335 5.03 4.21 -22.41
CA LYS A 335 5.91 4.66 -23.47
C LYS A 335 6.78 5.79 -22.95
N ILE A 336 8.10 5.65 -23.13
CA ILE A 336 9.07 6.65 -22.74
C ILE A 336 9.69 7.21 -24.00
N GLU A 337 9.63 8.53 -24.14
CA GLU A 337 10.29 9.28 -25.20
C GLU A 337 11.35 10.20 -24.58
N THR A 338 12.55 10.15 -25.11
CA THR A 338 13.66 10.97 -24.65
C THR A 338 14.21 11.84 -25.77
N ALA A 339 14.58 13.07 -25.43
CA ALA A 339 15.26 13.98 -26.34
C ALA A 339 16.36 14.73 -25.59
N ILE A 340 17.58 14.76 -26.16
CA ILE A 340 18.71 15.50 -25.62
C ILE A 340 19.00 16.67 -26.54
N ASN A 341 19.12 17.86 -25.94
CA ASN A 341 19.53 19.06 -26.63
C ASN A 341 20.55 19.84 -25.76
N GLY A 342 21.83 19.77 -26.11
CA GLY A 342 22.89 20.25 -25.24
C GLY A 342 22.85 19.56 -23.87
N ASP A 343 22.83 20.33 -22.81
CA ASP A 343 22.82 19.82 -21.45
C ASP A 343 21.38 19.57 -20.90
N ILE A 344 20.38 19.50 -21.78
CA ILE A 344 18.97 19.30 -21.41
C ILE A 344 18.51 17.95 -21.93
N LEU A 345 18.14 17.06 -20.99
CA LEU A 345 17.43 15.81 -21.26
C LEU A 345 15.95 16.02 -20.96
N LYS A 346 15.10 15.90 -21.97
CA LYS A 346 13.65 15.87 -21.85
C LYS A 346 13.16 14.44 -21.86
N ILE A 347 12.33 14.08 -20.87
CA ILE A 347 11.72 12.76 -20.75
C ILE A 347 10.20 12.93 -20.73
N LYS A 348 9.51 12.29 -21.66
CA LYS A 348 8.06 12.19 -21.68
C LYS A 348 7.67 10.76 -21.42
N ILE A 349 6.65 10.58 -20.55
CA ILE A 349 6.18 9.28 -20.15
C ILE A 349 4.68 9.25 -20.33
N HIS A 350 4.20 8.36 -21.19
CA HIS A 350 2.78 8.06 -21.29
C HIS A 350 2.50 6.78 -20.52
N MET A 351 1.74 6.88 -19.41
CA MET A 351 1.34 5.76 -18.56
C MET A 351 -0.13 5.46 -18.80
N PRO A 352 -0.48 4.42 -19.58
CA PRO A 352 -1.87 4.01 -19.75
C PRO A 352 -2.38 3.41 -18.44
N ALA A 353 -3.65 3.59 -18.12
CA ALA A 353 -4.29 2.95 -16.98
C ALA A 353 -5.35 1.95 -17.43
N ASP A 354 -5.61 0.95 -16.59
CA ASP A 354 -6.74 0.04 -16.72
C ASP A 354 -7.75 0.33 -15.59
N GLN A 355 -8.84 -0.40 -15.54
CA GLN A 355 -9.91 -0.18 -14.56
C GLN A 355 -9.40 -0.32 -13.12
N TYR A 356 -9.79 0.61 -12.24
CA TYR A 356 -9.45 0.62 -10.80
C TYR A 356 -7.98 0.78 -10.48
N PHE A 357 -7.22 1.59 -11.25
CA PHE A 357 -5.83 1.93 -10.96
C PHE A 357 -5.73 3.14 -10.02
N TYR A 358 -4.88 3.04 -9.00
CA TYR A 358 -4.77 4.01 -7.90
C TYR A 358 -3.35 4.46 -7.57
N TYR A 359 -2.34 3.83 -8.18
CA TYR A 359 -0.92 4.05 -7.89
C TYR A 359 -0.15 4.47 -9.16
N PRO A 360 -0.40 5.67 -9.73
CA PRO A 360 0.26 6.14 -10.95
C PRO A 360 1.72 6.54 -10.68
N SER A 361 2.54 5.59 -10.24
CA SER A 361 3.90 5.83 -9.79
C SER A 361 4.88 4.86 -10.42
N ILE A 362 6.05 5.36 -10.77
CA ILE A 362 7.15 4.57 -11.35
C ILE A 362 8.51 5.06 -10.86
N THR A 363 9.50 4.19 -10.95
CA THR A 363 10.92 4.52 -10.88
C THR A 363 11.51 4.51 -12.29
N LEU A 364 12.30 5.51 -12.64
CA LEU A 364 13.07 5.57 -13.88
C LEU A 364 14.55 5.48 -13.55
N ASN A 365 15.28 4.63 -14.26
CA ASN A 365 16.72 4.55 -14.23
C ASN A 365 17.31 5.30 -15.42
N LEU A 366 18.16 6.28 -15.14
CA LEU A 366 18.93 7.03 -16.14
C LEU A 366 20.34 6.43 -16.17
N LYS A 367 20.55 5.44 -17.02
CA LYS A 367 21.86 4.79 -17.16
C LYS A 367 22.85 5.77 -17.76
N GLY A 368 24.05 5.83 -17.18
CA GLY A 368 25.15 6.67 -17.68
C GLY A 368 25.19 8.09 -17.10
N VAL A 369 24.22 8.50 -16.30
CA VAL A 369 24.20 9.80 -15.60
C VAL A 369 24.14 9.56 -14.10
N ARG A 370 25.03 10.17 -13.32
CA ARG A 370 24.95 10.16 -11.85
C ARG A 370 24.16 11.36 -11.33
N ALA A 371 23.56 11.21 -10.15
CA ALA A 371 22.78 12.29 -9.52
C ALA A 371 23.65 13.57 -9.31
N GLU A 372 24.93 13.40 -9.00
CA GLU A 372 25.87 14.53 -8.85
C GLU A 372 26.06 15.33 -10.14
N ASN A 373 25.82 14.72 -11.32
CA ASN A 373 25.91 15.36 -12.62
C ASN A 373 24.59 16.00 -13.07
N ILE A 374 23.55 15.91 -12.27
CA ILE A 374 22.29 16.62 -12.47
C ILE A 374 22.39 17.97 -11.78
N GLN A 375 22.12 19.04 -12.51
CA GLN A 375 22.07 20.38 -11.99
C GLN A 375 20.70 20.64 -11.30
N SER A 376 19.62 20.29 -11.98
CA SER A 376 18.24 20.42 -11.50
C SER A 376 17.30 19.56 -12.34
N ILE A 377 16.12 19.28 -11.79
CA ILE A 377 15.03 18.60 -12.50
C ILE A 377 13.77 19.43 -12.35
N GLN A 378 13.13 19.72 -13.48
CA GLN A 378 11.79 20.30 -13.51
C GLN A 378 10.80 19.19 -13.80
N THR A 379 9.72 19.14 -13.02
CA THR A 379 8.60 18.22 -13.18
C THR A 379 7.36 18.98 -13.58
N ASP A 380 6.49 18.40 -14.37
CA ASP A 380 5.18 18.99 -14.63
C ASP A 380 4.28 19.00 -13.38
N ASN A 381 3.10 19.64 -13.50
CA ASN A 381 2.17 19.78 -12.38
C ASN A 381 1.42 18.48 -12.04
N ALA A 382 1.38 17.51 -12.96
CA ALA A 382 0.73 16.23 -12.73
C ALA A 382 1.53 15.34 -11.75
N ILE A 383 2.82 15.60 -11.62
CA ILE A 383 3.69 14.92 -10.66
C ILE A 383 3.57 15.61 -9.31
N THR A 384 3.02 14.93 -8.31
CA THR A 384 2.84 15.46 -6.94
C THR A 384 3.94 15.02 -5.99
N GLY A 385 4.45 13.78 -6.14
CA GLY A 385 5.59 13.25 -5.39
C GLY A 385 6.78 13.02 -6.30
N PHE A 386 7.97 13.46 -5.86
CA PHE A 386 9.20 13.31 -6.63
C PHE A 386 10.44 13.23 -5.74
N SER A 387 11.36 12.35 -6.12
CA SER A 387 12.71 12.27 -5.56
C SER A 387 13.69 11.75 -6.60
N TYR A 388 14.98 12.00 -6.40
CA TYR A 388 16.01 11.41 -7.22
C TYR A 388 17.31 11.18 -6.43
N GLY A 389 18.07 10.19 -6.85
CA GLY A 389 19.34 9.80 -6.24
C GLY A 389 20.11 8.87 -7.15
N ASP A 390 21.16 8.24 -6.64
CA ASP A 390 21.94 7.28 -7.41
C ASP A 390 21.41 5.83 -7.26
N TYR A 391 21.62 5.05 -8.30
CA TYR A 391 21.60 3.58 -8.24
C TYR A 391 22.89 3.05 -8.88
N ASP A 392 23.09 1.72 -8.93
CA ASP A 392 24.35 1.08 -9.34
C ASP A 392 24.95 1.63 -10.67
N GLU A 393 24.10 1.82 -11.69
CA GLU A 393 24.54 2.19 -13.05
C GLU A 393 24.28 3.66 -13.43
N GLY A 394 23.69 4.46 -12.55
CA GLY A 394 23.35 5.85 -12.87
C GLY A 394 22.47 6.54 -11.84
N ALA A 395 21.65 7.48 -12.29
CA ALA A 395 20.66 8.16 -11.48
C ALA A 395 19.30 7.45 -11.55
N MET A 396 18.58 7.46 -10.44
CA MET A 396 17.21 6.99 -10.29
C MET A 396 16.30 8.18 -10.04
N LEU A 397 15.18 8.24 -10.77
CA LEU A 397 14.11 9.23 -10.57
C LEU A 397 12.85 8.49 -10.10
N ASN A 398 12.27 8.88 -8.99
CA ASN A 398 11.04 8.30 -8.47
C ASN A 398 9.89 9.28 -8.67
N ILE A 399 8.85 8.83 -9.35
CA ILE A 399 7.58 9.52 -9.48
C ILE A 399 6.60 8.78 -8.57
N ASP A 400 6.38 9.33 -7.39
CA ASP A 400 5.50 8.75 -6.37
C ASP A 400 4.22 9.53 -6.28
N CYS A 401 3.34 9.30 -7.22
CA CYS A 401 2.01 9.88 -7.20
C CYS A 401 1.00 8.82 -6.79
N TYR A 402 0.75 8.68 -5.49
CA TYR A 402 -0.56 8.20 -5.11
C TYR A 402 -1.60 9.17 -5.66
N LYS A 403 -2.71 8.66 -6.20
CA LYS A 403 -3.83 9.57 -6.49
C LYS A 403 -4.13 10.38 -5.23
N TYR A 404 -4.33 11.68 -5.40
CA TYR A 404 -4.70 12.58 -4.30
C TYR A 404 -3.65 12.73 -3.18
N LEU A 405 -2.36 12.72 -3.53
CA LEU A 405 -1.30 12.89 -2.53
C LEU A 405 -1.32 14.27 -1.88
N ASP A 406 -1.61 15.34 -2.67
CA ASP A 406 -1.71 16.72 -2.16
C ASP A 406 -2.84 16.82 -1.13
N GLU A 407 -4.01 16.27 -1.46
CA GLU A 407 -5.18 16.26 -0.58
C GLU A 407 -4.91 15.44 0.68
N ARG A 408 -4.18 14.30 0.58
CA ARG A 408 -3.78 13.53 1.76
C ARG A 408 -2.88 14.34 2.68
N ALA A 409 -1.86 15.00 2.13
CA ALA A 409 -0.94 15.81 2.90
C ALA A 409 -1.69 16.96 3.60
N ALA A 410 -2.62 17.62 2.90
CA ALA A 410 -3.48 18.64 3.47
C ALA A 410 -4.38 18.07 4.59
N PHE A 411 -5.07 16.97 4.34
CA PHE A 411 -5.94 16.31 5.31
C PHE A 411 -5.22 15.95 6.62
N PHE A 412 -4.07 15.28 6.55
CA PHE A 412 -3.33 14.90 7.75
C PHE A 412 -2.72 16.11 8.47
N SER A 413 -2.38 17.17 7.74
CA SER A 413 -2.00 18.45 8.35
C SER A 413 -3.16 19.07 9.13
N ASP A 414 -4.38 19.03 8.57
CA ASP A 414 -5.60 19.51 9.23
C ASP A 414 -5.92 18.69 10.48
N GLN A 415 -5.78 17.37 10.42
CA GLN A 415 -5.95 16.48 11.57
C GLN A 415 -4.99 16.82 12.71
N TYR A 416 -3.72 17.09 12.39
CA TYR A 416 -2.76 17.54 13.41
C TYR A 416 -3.10 18.91 14.00
N VAL A 417 -3.47 19.87 13.19
CA VAL A 417 -3.86 21.21 13.67
C VAL A 417 -5.09 21.14 14.57
N ALA A 418 -6.07 20.29 14.20
CA ALA A 418 -7.29 20.09 15.00
C ALA A 418 -7.02 19.32 16.31
N ASN A 419 -6.11 18.36 16.29
CA ASN A 419 -5.75 17.52 17.44
C ASN A 419 -4.23 17.26 17.46
N PRO A 420 -3.43 18.15 18.11
CA PRO A 420 -1.97 18.14 18.07
C PRO A 420 -1.38 17.01 18.97
N THR A 421 -1.49 15.78 18.51
CA THR A 421 -0.85 14.62 19.12
C THR A 421 0.42 14.22 18.37
N LYS A 422 1.31 13.47 19.02
CA LYS A 422 2.52 12.92 18.39
C LYS A 422 2.15 12.05 17.16
N LEU A 423 1.13 11.21 17.28
CA LEU A 423 0.68 10.33 16.19
C LEU A 423 0.17 11.10 14.98
N ASN A 424 -0.60 12.17 15.20
CA ASN A 424 -1.08 13.02 14.11
C ASN A 424 0.04 13.82 13.45
N LEU A 425 1.06 14.23 14.24
CA LEU A 425 2.25 14.89 13.68
C LEU A 425 3.06 13.93 12.80
N GLU A 426 3.27 12.69 13.26
CA GLU A 426 3.98 11.67 12.49
C GLU A 426 3.29 11.38 11.15
N ASP A 427 1.96 11.32 11.13
CA ASP A 427 1.20 11.14 9.90
C ASP A 427 1.29 12.36 8.98
N ALA A 428 1.10 13.56 9.51
CA ALA A 428 1.21 14.80 8.74
C ALA A 428 2.59 14.91 8.09
N LEU A 429 3.66 14.69 8.86
CA LEU A 429 5.04 14.71 8.36
C LEU A 429 5.27 13.65 7.29
N TYR A 430 4.74 12.42 7.47
CA TYR A 430 4.88 11.35 6.51
C TYR A 430 4.32 11.75 5.14
N PHE A 431 3.06 12.20 5.07
CA PHE A 431 2.42 12.55 3.80
C PHE A 431 3.00 13.83 3.18
N ILE A 432 3.34 14.84 3.98
CA ILE A 432 4.00 16.05 3.46
C ILE A 432 5.36 15.71 2.86
N ASN A 433 6.14 14.80 3.48
CA ASN A 433 7.45 14.41 2.97
C ASN A 433 7.39 13.60 1.67
N GLN A 434 6.25 12.98 1.36
CA GLN A 434 6.04 12.34 0.05
C GLN A 434 5.95 13.35 -1.10
N LEU A 435 5.50 14.58 -0.83
CA LEU A 435 5.38 15.63 -1.83
C LEU A 435 6.75 16.01 -2.43
N LYS A 436 6.74 16.40 -3.71
CA LYS A 436 7.89 17.07 -4.32
C LYS A 436 8.16 18.40 -3.63
N GLU A 437 9.37 18.92 -3.76
CA GLU A 437 9.68 20.26 -3.27
C GLU A 437 8.86 21.30 -4.02
N SER A 438 8.07 22.07 -3.27
CA SER A 438 7.11 23.07 -3.77
C SER A 438 6.74 24.06 -2.67
N ASP A 439 6.16 25.20 -3.07
CA ASP A 439 5.62 26.19 -2.13
C ASP A 439 4.50 25.58 -1.27
N GLU A 440 3.70 24.67 -1.83
CA GLU A 440 2.64 23.97 -1.11
C GLU A 440 3.21 23.11 0.01
N LYS A 441 4.21 22.26 -0.27
CA LYS A 441 4.92 21.48 0.75
C LYS A 441 5.45 22.37 1.88
N GLN A 442 6.09 23.49 1.52
CA GLN A 442 6.64 24.43 2.50
C GLN A 442 5.53 25.12 3.32
N ASN A 443 4.37 25.40 2.72
CA ASN A 443 3.22 25.94 3.43
C ASN A 443 2.65 24.93 4.45
N LEU A 444 2.51 23.65 4.07
CA LEU A 444 2.04 22.60 4.97
C LEU A 444 3.02 22.38 6.13
N LEU A 445 4.33 22.35 5.87
CA LEU A 445 5.36 22.25 6.92
C LEU A 445 5.29 23.41 7.91
N ARG A 446 5.13 24.66 7.41
CA ARG A 446 4.96 25.83 8.29
C ARG A 446 3.70 25.71 9.14
N ARG A 447 2.61 25.21 8.59
CA ARG A 447 1.33 25.07 9.28
C ARG A 447 1.37 24.11 10.46
N ILE A 448 2.15 23.03 10.38
CA ILE A 448 2.31 22.05 11.45
C ILE A 448 3.46 22.37 12.42
N SER A 449 4.21 23.46 12.17
CA SER A 449 5.33 23.89 13.03
C SER A 449 4.88 24.84 14.15
N TYR A 450 3.62 25.24 14.18
CA TYR A 450 3.00 26.09 15.18
C TYR A 450 2.06 25.28 16.08
#